data_2d40a52b3d5753096f08bbfd4a1c97fa
#
_entry.id   2d40a52b3d5753096f08bbfd4a1c97fa
#
_cell.length_a   1.000
_cell.length_b   1.000
_cell.length_c   1.000
_cell.angle_alpha   90.00
_cell.angle_beta   90.00
_cell.angle_gamma   90.00
#
_symmetry.space_group_name_H-M   'P 1'
#
loop_
_entity.id
_entity.type
_entity.pdbx_description
1 polymer ?
#
loop_
_entity_poly.entity_id
_entity_poly.type
_entity_poly.pdbx_seq_one_letter_code
_entity_poly.pdbx_strand_id
1 'polypeptide(L)'
;GEIAQPNYLPYSFFIEGGALAVENALKAAFDWKVKLNLSKGKSKGGNQIIHFKDCFHGRSGYTMSLTDSPDPRKVQYFPKFNWPRVSNPYMSFPMNSSNYEKVRKLEQKSISEIKNILIKSSDDIAGLIIEPIQGEGGDNHFRKEFLIQLKELSLENDFLLIFDEVQTGIGITGKMWSHQRFIDVKTRKLDKNLFPDLMSFGKKTQVCGILGSERLDEIENNVFKESSRINSTFGGNLVDMVRFTIYLEVIEKEKLLDKAYINGKYLLSLLEKLESEFIELVSNSRGKGLWCAFDLPNSKTRDHLINLIQKEGALILGSGHNSIRFRPHLNISKNEIDIAIEIISKALKKL
;
A
#
# COMPACT_ATOMS: atom_id res chain seq x y z
N GLY A 1 -12.89 -8.74 14.24
CA GLY A 1 -11.89 -8.57 15.30
C GLY A 1 -10.86 -9.69 15.34
N GLU A 2 -11.24 -10.92 15.65
CA GLU A 2 -10.30 -11.99 16.07
C GLU A 2 -9.25 -12.40 15.00
N ILE A 3 -9.60 -12.40 13.71
CA ILE A 3 -8.71 -12.90 12.65
C ILE A 3 -7.86 -11.79 12.01
N ALA A 4 -8.46 -10.64 11.71
CA ALA A 4 -7.83 -9.65 10.85
C ALA A 4 -7.46 -8.33 11.55
N GLN A 5 -8.17 -7.95 12.62
CA GLN A 5 -7.92 -6.68 13.30
C GLN A 5 -6.75 -6.78 14.28
N PRO A 6 -5.65 -6.04 14.07
CA PRO A 6 -4.53 -6.05 15.01
C PRO A 6 -4.90 -5.34 16.33
N ASN A 7 -4.40 -5.82 17.46
CA ASN A 7 -4.66 -5.22 18.77
C ASN A 7 -4.20 -3.76 18.90
N TYR A 8 -3.23 -3.33 18.10
CA TYR A 8 -2.77 -1.94 18.07
C TYR A 8 -3.63 -1.00 17.21
N LEU A 9 -4.71 -1.53 16.60
CA LEU A 9 -5.71 -0.78 15.84
C LEU A 9 -7.14 -1.17 16.31
N PRO A 10 -7.53 -0.80 17.54
CA PRO A 10 -8.78 -1.26 18.16
C PRO A 10 -10.02 -0.66 17.52
N TYR A 11 -9.91 0.48 16.85
CA TYR A 11 -11.07 1.12 16.21
C TYR A 11 -11.28 0.59 14.79
N SER A 12 -12.54 0.42 14.38
CA SER A 12 -12.91 0.04 13.03
C SER A 12 -14.14 0.80 12.54
N PHE A 13 -14.13 1.18 11.26
CA PHE A 13 -15.27 1.76 10.56
C PHE A 13 -15.34 1.17 9.16
N PHE A 14 -16.55 0.77 8.74
CA PHE A 14 -16.78 0.13 7.45
C PHE A 14 -17.48 1.07 6.48
N ILE A 15 -17.10 1.00 5.19
CA ILE A 15 -17.57 1.88 4.12
C ILE A 15 -17.50 1.14 2.77
N GLU A 16 -18.25 1.58 1.77
CA GLU A 16 -18.15 1.02 0.42
C GLU A 16 -17.01 1.67 -0.39
N GLY A 17 -16.14 0.83 -0.95
CA GLY A 17 -15.09 1.26 -1.87
C GLY A 17 -13.81 1.77 -1.20
N GLY A 18 -12.67 1.35 -1.76
CA GLY A 18 -11.35 1.67 -1.22
C GLY A 18 -11.04 3.16 -1.19
N ALA A 19 -11.49 3.93 -2.19
CA ALA A 19 -11.32 5.38 -2.20
C ALA A 19 -12.04 6.05 -1.02
N LEU A 20 -13.26 5.61 -0.71
CA LEU A 20 -14.02 6.13 0.45
C LEU A 20 -13.40 5.67 1.78
N ALA A 21 -12.80 4.49 1.83
CA ALA A 21 -12.02 4.07 3.00
C ALA A 21 -10.86 5.04 3.25
N VAL A 22 -10.06 5.34 2.22
CA VAL A 22 -8.99 6.34 2.34
C VAL A 22 -9.55 7.70 2.74
N GLU A 23 -10.63 8.19 2.11
CA GLU A 23 -11.23 9.48 2.49
C GLU A 23 -11.64 9.54 3.96
N ASN A 24 -12.15 8.44 4.52
CA ASN A 24 -12.49 8.41 5.94
C ASN A 24 -11.25 8.35 6.84
N ALA A 25 -10.15 7.72 6.41
CA ALA A 25 -8.87 7.84 7.09
C ALA A 25 -8.36 9.29 7.10
N LEU A 26 -8.49 10.01 5.98
CA LEU A 26 -8.13 11.43 5.91
C LEU A 26 -9.03 12.29 6.80
N LYS A 27 -10.34 12.06 6.79
CA LYS A 27 -11.28 12.76 7.70
C LYS A 27 -10.91 12.55 9.17
N ALA A 28 -10.55 11.33 9.55
CA ALA A 28 -10.09 11.03 10.90
C ALA A 28 -8.81 11.82 11.25
N ALA A 29 -7.86 11.90 10.31
CA ALA A 29 -6.64 12.66 10.50
C ALA A 29 -6.90 14.17 10.60
N PHE A 30 -7.74 14.74 9.73
CA PHE A 30 -8.11 16.15 9.78
C PHE A 30 -8.82 16.51 11.09
N ASP A 31 -9.81 15.73 11.50
CA ASP A 31 -10.55 15.95 12.75
C ASP A 31 -9.62 15.91 13.96
N TRP A 32 -8.75 14.90 14.03
CA TRP A 32 -7.76 14.76 15.09
C TRP A 32 -6.80 15.96 15.14
N LYS A 33 -6.21 16.33 14.01
CA LYS A 33 -5.22 17.43 13.97
C LYS A 33 -5.81 18.78 14.33
N VAL A 34 -6.98 19.11 13.79
CA VAL A 34 -7.67 20.38 14.10
C VAL A 34 -8.00 20.45 15.58
N LYS A 35 -8.58 19.40 16.16
CA LYS A 35 -8.93 19.34 17.59
C LYS A 35 -7.68 19.40 18.48
N LEU A 36 -6.60 18.71 18.09
CA LEU A 36 -5.32 18.78 18.80
C LEU A 36 -4.73 20.19 18.76
N ASN A 37 -4.76 20.87 17.61
CA ASN A 37 -4.30 22.25 17.50
C ASN A 37 -5.11 23.18 18.41
N LEU A 38 -6.43 23.06 18.38
CA LEU A 38 -7.33 23.86 19.25
C LEU A 38 -7.06 23.63 20.75
N SER A 39 -6.85 22.37 21.16
CA SER A 39 -6.51 22.05 22.56
C SER A 39 -5.19 22.65 23.02
N LYS A 40 -4.25 22.84 22.07
CA LYS A 40 -2.96 23.52 22.30
C LYS A 40 -3.02 25.05 22.10
N GLY A 41 -4.20 25.64 21.95
CA GLY A 41 -4.40 27.09 21.73
C GLY A 41 -3.94 27.60 20.37
N LYS A 42 -3.75 26.70 19.38
CA LYS A 42 -3.35 27.05 18.02
C LYS A 42 -4.55 27.36 17.11
N SER A 43 -4.27 27.81 15.87
CA SER A 43 -5.30 28.05 14.85
C SER A 43 -5.93 26.72 14.35
N LYS A 44 -7.01 26.83 13.56
CA LYS A 44 -7.71 25.69 12.93
C LYS A 44 -6.96 25.06 11.73
N GLY A 45 -5.63 25.11 11.69
CA GLY A 45 -4.82 24.38 10.73
C GLY A 45 -4.99 22.86 10.87
N GLY A 46 -4.52 22.10 9.92
CA GLY A 46 -4.59 20.64 9.94
C GLY A 46 -5.42 20.04 8.80
N ASN A 47 -5.29 20.58 7.59
CA ASN A 47 -6.08 20.16 6.42
C ASN A 47 -5.23 19.68 5.24
N GLN A 48 -3.93 19.42 5.47
CA GLN A 48 -3.01 18.94 4.44
C GLN A 48 -2.49 17.52 4.75
N ILE A 49 -2.25 16.76 3.69
CA ILE A 49 -1.71 15.40 3.76
C ILE A 49 -0.43 15.31 2.95
N ILE A 50 0.66 14.88 3.57
CA ILE A 50 1.89 14.52 2.86
C ILE A 50 1.68 13.18 2.17
N HIS A 51 2.08 13.09 0.90
CA HIS A 51 1.99 11.86 0.11
C HIS A 51 3.17 11.73 -0.87
N PHE A 52 3.34 10.56 -1.47
CA PHE A 52 4.51 10.25 -2.28
C PHE A 52 4.22 10.35 -3.78
N LYS A 53 5.27 10.53 -4.58
CA LYS A 53 5.20 10.29 -6.02
C LYS A 53 4.84 8.83 -6.30
N ASP A 54 4.28 8.58 -7.47
CA ASP A 54 3.87 7.24 -7.95
C ASP A 54 2.86 6.52 -7.03
N CYS A 55 2.18 7.21 -6.12
CA CYS A 55 1.17 6.60 -5.25
C CYS A 55 -0.21 6.52 -5.90
N PHE A 56 -1.04 5.61 -5.41
CA PHE A 56 -2.43 5.48 -5.83
C PHE A 56 -3.36 5.23 -4.64
N HIS A 57 -4.14 6.25 -4.28
CA HIS A 57 -5.04 6.21 -3.13
C HIS A 57 -6.53 6.28 -3.49
N GLY A 58 -6.85 6.31 -4.78
CA GLY A 58 -8.22 6.41 -5.28
C GLY A 58 -8.44 7.55 -6.26
N ARG A 59 -9.68 7.71 -6.71
CA ARG A 59 -10.06 8.72 -7.73
C ARG A 59 -11.34 9.46 -7.37
N SER A 60 -11.71 9.53 -6.10
CA SER A 60 -12.79 10.36 -5.57
C SER A 60 -12.21 11.66 -4.99
N GLY A 61 -13.00 12.56 -4.46
CA GLY A 61 -12.67 13.88 -3.94
C GLY A 61 -11.25 14.07 -3.40
N TYR A 62 -11.03 13.77 -2.13
CA TYR A 62 -9.71 13.91 -1.50
C TYR A 62 -8.66 12.98 -2.10
N THR A 63 -9.01 11.74 -2.40
CA THR A 63 -8.05 10.74 -2.91
C THR A 63 -7.50 11.06 -4.30
N MET A 64 -8.27 11.78 -5.14
CA MET A 64 -7.82 12.31 -6.43
C MET A 64 -6.62 13.25 -6.27
N SER A 65 -6.58 14.02 -5.19
CA SER A 65 -5.49 14.95 -4.88
C SER A 65 -4.19 14.24 -4.52
N LEU A 66 -4.29 13.05 -3.93
CA LEU A 66 -3.16 12.23 -3.52
C LEU A 66 -2.59 11.41 -4.68
N THR A 67 -3.46 10.85 -5.53
CA THR A 67 -3.05 9.91 -6.58
C THR A 67 -2.11 10.56 -7.59
N ASP A 68 -0.95 9.92 -7.81
CA ASP A 68 0.09 10.29 -8.77
C ASP A 68 0.34 9.10 -9.73
N SER A 69 -0.62 8.89 -10.62
CA SER A 69 -0.55 7.77 -11.56
C SER A 69 0.32 8.11 -12.77
N PRO A 70 1.16 7.17 -13.26
CA PRO A 70 1.85 7.30 -14.55
C PRO A 70 0.89 7.47 -15.74
N ASP A 71 -0.36 7.04 -15.61
CA ASP A 71 -1.40 7.27 -16.61
C ASP A 71 -2.18 8.57 -16.28
N PRO A 72 -1.93 9.69 -17.00
CA PRO A 72 -2.54 10.98 -16.70
C PRO A 72 -4.06 10.98 -16.90
N ARG A 73 -4.61 10.09 -17.73
CA ARG A 73 -6.07 9.98 -17.97
C ARG A 73 -6.86 9.69 -16.69
N LYS A 74 -6.21 9.14 -15.67
CA LYS A 74 -6.85 8.81 -14.39
C LYS A 74 -7.17 10.03 -13.53
N VAL A 75 -6.42 11.14 -13.71
CA VAL A 75 -6.46 12.28 -12.78
C VAL A 75 -6.45 13.66 -13.44
N GLN A 76 -6.21 13.75 -14.77
CA GLN A 76 -6.16 15.02 -15.48
C GLN A 76 -7.54 15.68 -15.55
N TYR A 77 -7.56 17.01 -15.59
CA TYR A 77 -8.75 17.88 -15.74
C TYR A 77 -9.73 17.86 -14.55
N PHE A 78 -9.47 17.09 -13.51
CA PHE A 78 -10.31 17.09 -12.31
C PHE A 78 -9.74 18.04 -11.24
N PRO A 79 -10.58 18.78 -10.50
CA PRO A 79 -10.15 19.63 -9.39
C PRO A 79 -9.43 18.82 -8.32
N LYS A 80 -8.36 19.39 -7.77
CA LYS A 80 -7.52 18.74 -6.73
C LYS A 80 -7.05 19.76 -5.70
N PHE A 81 -6.84 19.32 -4.48
CA PHE A 81 -6.13 20.07 -3.47
C PHE A 81 -4.62 20.02 -3.75
N ASN A 82 -3.94 21.12 -3.53
CA ASN A 82 -2.49 21.19 -3.68
C ASN A 82 -1.78 20.80 -2.38
N TRP A 83 -1.87 19.53 -2.02
CA TRP A 83 -1.20 18.97 -0.85
C TRP A 83 0.25 18.58 -1.16
N PRO A 84 1.15 18.61 -0.15
CA PRO A 84 2.57 18.38 -0.37
C PRO A 84 2.86 16.94 -0.80
N ARG A 85 3.57 16.80 -1.94
CA ARG A 85 4.01 15.55 -2.51
C ARG A 85 5.52 15.44 -2.48
N VAL A 86 6.05 14.33 -1.93
CA VAL A 86 7.47 14.09 -1.75
C VAL A 86 8.01 12.98 -2.64
N SER A 87 9.32 12.94 -2.79
CA SER A 87 10.02 11.93 -3.59
C SER A 87 9.78 10.52 -3.06
N ASN A 88 9.68 9.56 -3.98
CA ASN A 88 9.44 8.14 -3.69
C ASN A 88 10.77 7.37 -3.57
N PRO A 89 11.17 6.86 -2.39
CA PRO A 89 12.42 6.17 -2.19
C PRO A 89 12.30 4.65 -2.38
N TYR A 90 11.93 4.21 -3.58
CA TYR A 90 11.76 2.79 -3.88
C TYR A 90 13.08 2.02 -3.97
N MET A 91 13.00 0.74 -3.63
CA MET A 91 14.10 -0.23 -3.73
C MET A 91 14.26 -0.74 -5.16
N SER A 92 15.51 -0.98 -5.58
CA SER A 92 15.85 -1.71 -6.79
C SER A 92 16.47 -3.06 -6.43
N PHE A 93 16.19 -4.10 -7.20
CA PHE A 93 16.64 -5.46 -6.95
C PHE A 93 17.57 -5.97 -8.07
N PRO A 94 18.50 -6.90 -7.76
CA PRO A 94 18.76 -7.45 -6.41
C PRO A 94 19.32 -6.40 -5.45
N MET A 95 19.11 -6.57 -4.15
CA MET A 95 19.57 -5.64 -3.12
C MET A 95 21.06 -5.85 -2.82
N ASN A 96 21.90 -5.42 -3.76
CA ASN A 96 23.36 -5.38 -3.61
C ASN A 96 23.82 -4.05 -2.97
N SER A 97 25.11 -3.90 -2.71
CA SER A 97 25.68 -2.70 -2.07
C SER A 97 25.38 -1.40 -2.84
N SER A 98 25.43 -1.43 -4.16
CA SER A 98 25.12 -0.26 -5.00
C SER A 98 23.64 0.15 -4.88
N ASN A 99 22.72 -0.80 -5.01
CA ASN A 99 21.29 -0.55 -4.87
C ASN A 99 20.91 -0.14 -3.44
N TYR A 100 21.61 -0.67 -2.43
CA TYR A 100 21.45 -0.26 -1.05
C TYR A 100 21.84 1.20 -0.83
N GLU A 101 23.00 1.63 -1.32
CA GLU A 101 23.43 3.04 -1.24
C GLU A 101 22.50 3.98 -2.03
N LYS A 102 22.03 3.54 -3.20
CA LYS A 102 21.06 4.30 -4.01
C LYS A 102 19.76 4.54 -3.25
N VAL A 103 19.17 3.50 -2.67
CA VAL A 103 17.92 3.66 -1.91
C VAL A 103 18.10 4.53 -0.68
N ARG A 104 19.21 4.42 0.04
CA ARG A 104 19.52 5.30 1.18
C ARG A 104 19.55 6.78 0.80
N LYS A 105 20.17 7.12 -0.33
CA LYS A 105 20.17 8.49 -0.84
C LYS A 105 18.76 8.99 -1.18
N LEU A 106 17.93 8.13 -1.78
CA LEU A 106 16.53 8.46 -2.06
C LEU A 106 15.72 8.67 -0.77
N GLU A 107 15.93 7.83 0.25
CA GLU A 107 15.30 7.98 1.56
C GLU A 107 15.72 9.28 2.24
N GLN A 108 17.02 9.60 2.26
CA GLN A 108 17.52 10.87 2.81
C GLN A 108 16.90 12.08 2.12
N LYS A 109 16.75 12.04 0.80
CA LYS A 109 16.09 13.09 0.03
C LYS A 109 14.62 13.22 0.44
N SER A 110 13.88 12.11 0.48
CA SER A 110 12.47 12.11 0.85
C SER A 110 12.24 12.64 2.28
N ILE A 111 13.04 12.16 3.24
CA ILE A 111 13.00 12.64 4.64
C ILE A 111 13.33 14.14 4.73
N SER A 112 14.31 14.63 3.97
CA SER A 112 14.65 16.06 3.93
C SER A 112 13.49 16.89 3.38
N GLU A 113 12.82 16.42 2.31
CA GLU A 113 11.63 17.08 1.76
C GLU A 113 10.51 17.15 2.80
N ILE A 114 10.23 16.05 3.53
CA ILE A 114 9.23 16.01 4.60
C ILE A 114 9.59 17.00 5.71
N LYS A 115 10.83 17.00 6.20
CA LYS A 115 11.28 17.93 7.24
C LYS A 115 11.12 19.38 6.80
N ASN A 116 11.44 19.73 5.57
CA ASN A 116 11.28 21.08 5.02
C ASN A 116 9.80 21.51 4.97
N ILE A 117 8.87 20.59 4.70
CA ILE A 117 7.42 20.85 4.75
C ILE A 117 7.01 21.13 6.20
N LEU A 118 7.45 20.29 7.13
CA LEU A 118 7.12 20.40 8.56
C LEU A 118 7.63 21.69 9.19
N ILE A 119 8.84 22.14 8.84
CA ILE A 119 9.40 23.44 9.29
C ILE A 119 8.48 24.59 8.88
N LYS A 120 7.85 24.52 7.72
CA LYS A 120 7.03 25.62 7.17
C LYS A 120 5.58 25.56 7.63
N SER A 121 5.03 24.38 7.87
CA SER A 121 3.58 24.16 7.97
C SER A 121 3.19 22.99 8.87
N SER A 122 3.92 22.73 9.97
CA SER A 122 3.63 21.58 10.85
C SER A 122 2.20 21.57 11.38
N ASP A 123 1.64 22.74 11.66
CA ASP A 123 0.26 22.87 12.17
C ASP A 123 -0.80 22.54 11.12
N ASP A 124 -0.48 22.63 9.83
CA ASP A 124 -1.37 22.29 8.74
C ASP A 124 -1.31 20.80 8.33
N ILE A 125 -0.24 20.08 8.69
CA ILE A 125 -0.10 18.67 8.33
C ILE A 125 -0.89 17.80 9.29
N ALA A 126 -1.98 17.21 8.80
CA ALA A 126 -2.81 16.27 9.55
C ALA A 126 -2.28 14.85 9.51
N GLY A 127 -1.69 14.46 8.39
CA GLY A 127 -1.18 13.11 8.23
C GLY A 127 -0.19 12.96 7.08
N LEU A 128 0.46 11.81 7.07
CA LEU A 128 1.25 11.30 5.96
C LEU A 128 0.70 9.95 5.56
N ILE A 129 0.37 9.77 4.27
CA ILE A 129 -0.17 8.52 3.74
C ILE A 129 0.85 7.82 2.84
N ILE A 130 0.95 6.48 3.00
CA ILE A 130 1.82 5.63 2.19
C ILE A 130 1.20 4.25 2.00
N GLU A 131 1.33 3.68 0.79
CA GLU A 131 1.13 2.25 0.57
C GLU A 131 2.36 1.50 1.12
N PRO A 132 2.24 0.48 2.00
CA PRO A 132 3.42 -0.27 2.49
C PRO A 132 4.26 -0.91 1.38
N ILE A 133 3.64 -1.23 0.23
CA ILE A 133 4.25 -1.49 -1.07
C ILE A 133 3.36 -0.76 -2.08
N GLN A 134 3.90 0.17 -2.85
CA GLN A 134 3.11 0.82 -3.88
C GLN A 134 2.75 -0.19 -4.97
N GLY A 135 1.48 -0.27 -5.30
CA GLY A 135 1.00 -1.20 -6.31
C GLY A 135 0.97 -0.60 -7.70
N GLU A 136 0.09 0.35 -7.90
CA GLU A 136 -0.15 0.98 -9.21
C GLU A 136 1.05 1.76 -9.73
N GLY A 137 1.86 2.30 -8.84
CA GLY A 137 3.06 3.07 -9.15
C GLY A 137 4.27 2.26 -9.63
N GLY A 138 4.19 0.92 -9.61
CA GLY A 138 5.28 0.07 -10.12
C GLY A 138 5.75 -1.03 -9.16
N ASP A 139 4.91 -1.47 -8.23
CA ASP A 139 5.30 -2.47 -7.22
C ASP A 139 6.55 -2.04 -6.44
N ASN A 140 6.56 -0.80 -6.00
CA ASN A 140 7.69 -0.18 -5.33
C ASN A 140 7.76 -0.60 -3.86
N HIS A 141 8.85 -1.25 -3.48
CA HIS A 141 9.10 -1.68 -2.11
C HIS A 141 9.87 -0.62 -1.33
N PHE A 142 9.62 -0.57 -0.03
CA PHE A 142 10.31 0.31 0.92
C PHE A 142 11.06 -0.51 1.96
N ARG A 143 12.17 0.04 2.47
CA ARG A 143 12.90 -0.55 3.58
C ARG A 143 12.15 -0.32 4.90
N LYS A 144 12.38 -1.25 5.86
CA LYS A 144 11.85 -1.16 7.22
C LYS A 144 12.23 0.16 7.89
N GLU A 145 13.49 0.53 7.78
CA GLU A 145 14.06 1.70 8.42
C GLU A 145 13.43 3.01 7.95
N PHE A 146 13.05 3.09 6.67
CA PHE A 146 12.34 4.24 6.14
C PHE A 146 10.94 4.39 6.76
N LEU A 147 10.18 3.30 6.86
CA LEU A 147 8.85 3.32 7.48
C LEU A 147 8.92 3.68 8.97
N ILE A 148 9.96 3.22 9.68
CA ILE A 148 10.22 3.60 11.07
C ILE A 148 10.47 5.10 11.19
N GLN A 149 11.31 5.68 10.32
CA GLN A 149 11.59 7.13 10.32
C GLN A 149 10.32 7.96 10.06
N LEU A 150 9.41 7.47 9.19
CA LEU A 150 8.12 8.15 9.00
C LEU A 150 7.27 8.17 10.27
N LYS A 151 7.27 7.06 11.03
CA LYS A 151 6.56 7.00 12.31
C LYS A 151 7.18 7.91 13.35
N GLU A 152 8.50 7.93 13.46
CA GLU A 152 9.23 8.82 14.37
C GLU A 152 8.90 10.28 14.07
N LEU A 153 8.96 10.70 12.79
CA LEU A 153 8.56 12.05 12.38
C LEU A 153 7.10 12.37 12.71
N SER A 154 6.20 11.37 12.60
CA SER A 154 4.78 11.56 12.92
C SER A 154 4.55 11.84 14.40
N LEU A 155 5.32 11.20 15.26
CA LEU A 155 5.26 11.39 16.71
C LEU A 155 5.88 12.74 17.13
N GLU A 156 7.03 13.10 16.54
CA GLU A 156 7.75 14.33 16.84
C GLU A 156 7.01 15.60 16.38
N ASN A 157 6.14 15.51 15.36
CA ASN A 157 5.52 16.66 14.70
C ASN A 157 3.99 16.66 14.73
N ASP A 158 3.38 15.85 15.60
CA ASP A 158 1.92 15.81 15.78
C ASP A 158 1.13 15.64 14.48
N PHE A 159 1.47 14.63 13.67
CA PHE A 159 0.64 14.20 12.53
C PHE A 159 0.43 12.68 12.56
N LEU A 160 -0.60 12.16 11.88
CA LEU A 160 -0.90 10.73 11.87
C LEU A 160 -0.21 10.02 10.69
N LEU A 161 0.37 8.84 10.95
CA LEU A 161 0.86 7.94 9.91
C LEU A 161 -0.28 7.03 9.42
N ILE A 162 -0.59 7.09 8.12
CA ILE A 162 -1.68 6.36 7.49
C ILE A 162 -1.07 5.32 6.53
N PHE A 163 -1.36 4.03 6.76
CA PHE A 163 -1.04 2.98 5.79
C PHE A 163 -2.25 2.68 4.92
N ASP A 164 -2.06 2.79 3.61
CA ASP A 164 -3.04 2.33 2.64
C ASP A 164 -2.78 0.86 2.28
N GLU A 165 -3.52 -0.03 2.94
CA GLU A 165 -3.47 -1.48 2.72
C GLU A 165 -4.63 -1.98 1.82
N VAL A 166 -5.32 -1.08 1.12
CA VAL A 166 -6.43 -1.44 0.22
C VAL A 166 -6.00 -2.46 -0.82
N GLN A 167 -4.78 -2.40 -1.33
CA GLN A 167 -4.29 -3.38 -2.29
C GLN A 167 -3.38 -4.44 -1.65
N THR A 168 -2.56 -4.07 -0.69
CA THR A 168 -1.52 -4.92 -0.09
C THR A 168 -2.02 -5.85 1.00
N GLY A 169 -3.12 -5.50 1.65
CA GLY A 169 -3.69 -6.29 2.76
C GLY A 169 -4.31 -7.62 2.34
N ILE A 170 -4.80 -8.34 3.33
CA ILE A 170 -5.53 -9.61 3.22
C ILE A 170 -4.72 -10.68 2.47
N GLY A 171 -3.55 -10.99 3.01
CA GLY A 171 -2.84 -12.23 2.76
C GLY A 171 -1.87 -12.27 1.59
N ILE A 172 -1.98 -11.40 0.59
CA ILE A 172 -1.20 -11.54 -0.65
C ILE A 172 0.32 -11.48 -0.44
N THR A 173 0.79 -10.81 0.60
CA THR A 173 2.21 -10.75 0.97
C THR A 173 2.67 -11.90 1.89
N GLY A 174 1.79 -12.87 2.18
CA GLY A 174 2.02 -13.93 3.16
C GLY A 174 1.79 -13.51 4.61
N LYS A 175 1.26 -12.32 4.83
CA LYS A 175 0.80 -11.79 6.12
C LYS A 175 -0.57 -11.15 5.94
N MET A 176 -1.38 -11.09 7.01
CA MET A 176 -2.71 -10.48 6.93
C MET A 176 -2.61 -9.04 6.40
N TRP A 177 -1.70 -8.25 6.92
CA TRP A 177 -1.38 -6.89 6.48
C TRP A 177 0.08 -6.80 6.04
N SER A 178 0.34 -6.06 4.97
CA SER A 178 1.66 -6.00 4.35
C SER A 178 2.75 -5.44 5.29
N HIS A 179 2.43 -4.45 6.13
CA HIS A 179 3.40 -3.92 7.09
C HIS A 179 3.86 -4.98 8.11
N GLN A 180 3.06 -6.02 8.38
CA GLN A 180 3.41 -7.14 9.25
C GLN A 180 4.51 -8.05 8.68
N ARG A 181 4.92 -7.86 7.41
CA ARG A 181 6.05 -8.60 6.81
C ARG A 181 7.38 -8.36 7.52
N PHE A 182 7.47 -7.30 8.29
CA PHE A 182 8.64 -6.93 9.07
C PHE A 182 8.65 -7.50 10.50
N ILE A 183 7.72 -8.41 10.83
CA ILE A 183 7.74 -9.14 12.10
C ILE A 183 9.12 -9.83 12.25
N ASP A 184 9.76 -9.56 13.37
CA ASP A 184 11.03 -10.21 13.72
C ASP A 184 10.83 -11.72 13.87
N VAL A 185 11.67 -12.50 13.19
CA VAL A 185 11.53 -13.97 13.13
C VAL A 185 11.80 -14.62 14.48
N LYS A 186 12.70 -14.04 15.29
CA LYS A 186 13.11 -14.61 16.59
C LYS A 186 12.10 -14.26 17.68
N THR A 187 11.74 -12.99 17.76
CA THR A 187 10.83 -12.49 18.82
C THR A 187 9.36 -12.67 18.47
N ARG A 188 9.03 -12.90 17.19
CA ARG A 188 7.68 -12.93 16.63
C ARG A 188 6.89 -11.64 16.88
N LYS A 189 7.57 -10.53 17.13
CA LYS A 189 6.97 -9.22 17.40
C LYS A 189 7.23 -8.26 16.23
N LEU A 190 6.26 -7.43 15.95
CA LEU A 190 6.42 -6.27 15.08
C LEU A 190 6.93 -5.12 15.93
N ASP A 191 7.88 -4.37 15.39
CA ASP A 191 8.37 -3.14 16.01
C ASP A 191 7.20 -2.13 16.13
N LYS A 192 7.01 -1.55 17.29
CA LYS A 192 5.95 -0.56 17.55
C LYS A 192 6.06 0.66 16.63
N ASN A 193 7.27 1.01 16.20
CA ASN A 193 7.50 2.07 15.23
C ASN A 193 7.06 1.73 13.80
N LEU A 194 6.51 0.52 13.57
CA LEU A 194 5.83 0.13 12.33
C LEU A 194 4.31 0.10 12.45
N PHE A 195 3.76 0.49 13.60
CA PHE A 195 2.31 0.58 13.78
C PHE A 195 1.80 1.88 13.15
N PRO A 196 0.91 1.81 12.14
CA PRO A 196 0.24 3.00 11.66
C PRO A 196 -0.72 3.54 12.71
N ASP A 197 -1.08 4.83 12.61
CA ASP A 197 -2.14 5.41 13.41
C ASP A 197 -3.51 5.14 12.81
N LEU A 198 -3.55 5.12 11.47
CA LEU A 198 -4.74 4.77 10.68
C LEU A 198 -4.34 3.80 9.57
N MET A 199 -5.23 2.89 9.21
CA MET A 199 -5.02 1.96 8.11
C MET A 199 -6.30 1.81 7.29
N SER A 200 -6.25 2.06 5.98
CA SER A 200 -7.35 1.76 5.07
C SER A 200 -7.25 0.35 4.49
N PHE A 201 -8.39 -0.30 4.28
CA PHE A 201 -8.48 -1.63 3.69
C PHE A 201 -9.63 -1.73 2.68
N GLY A 202 -9.55 -2.71 1.78
CA GLY A 202 -10.55 -2.88 0.73
C GLY A 202 -10.21 -3.97 -0.28
N LYS A 203 -10.76 -3.87 -1.48
CA LYS A 203 -10.60 -4.81 -2.61
C LYS A 203 -10.97 -6.24 -2.22
N LYS A 204 -10.00 -7.03 -1.78
CA LYS A 204 -10.18 -8.45 -1.43
C LYS A 204 -11.13 -8.69 -0.26
N THR A 205 -11.33 -7.70 0.58
CA THR A 205 -12.30 -7.76 1.69
C THR A 205 -13.76 -7.70 1.23
N GLN A 206 -14.02 -7.19 0.04
CA GLN A 206 -15.33 -6.81 -0.52
C GLN A 206 -15.98 -5.64 0.23
N VAL A 207 -16.10 -5.71 1.55
CA VAL A 207 -16.35 -4.52 2.38
C VAL A 207 -15.04 -3.76 2.57
N CYS A 208 -15.08 -2.44 2.51
CA CYS A 208 -13.92 -1.59 2.75
C CYS A 208 -14.03 -0.88 4.11
N GLY A 209 -12.98 -0.22 4.53
CA GLY A 209 -13.02 0.50 5.79
C GLY A 209 -11.67 1.00 6.26
N ILE A 210 -11.67 1.47 7.49
CA ILE A 210 -10.47 1.92 8.20
C ILE A 210 -10.36 1.25 9.56
N LEU A 211 -9.11 1.06 9.99
CA LEU A 211 -8.75 0.76 11.36
C LEU A 211 -7.98 1.95 11.95
N GLY A 212 -8.19 2.22 13.24
CA GLY A 212 -7.55 3.33 13.97
C GLY A 212 -6.89 2.88 15.26
N SER A 213 -5.79 3.53 15.62
CA SER A 213 -5.05 3.30 16.86
C SER A 213 -5.60 4.12 18.02
N GLU A 214 -5.20 3.76 19.24
CA GLU A 214 -5.51 4.52 20.47
C GLU A 214 -4.91 5.94 20.46
N ARG A 215 -3.98 6.25 19.56
CA ARG A 215 -3.46 7.62 19.42
C ARG A 215 -4.56 8.64 19.09
N LEU A 216 -5.65 8.19 18.49
CA LEU A 216 -6.83 9.04 18.24
C LEU A 216 -7.48 9.54 19.54
N ASP A 217 -7.26 8.87 20.67
CA ASP A 217 -7.76 9.24 21.98
C ASP A 217 -7.00 10.41 22.65
N GLU A 218 -5.93 10.91 22.02
CA GLU A 218 -5.30 12.17 22.42
C GLU A 218 -6.27 13.37 22.33
N ILE A 219 -7.39 13.18 21.63
CA ILE A 219 -8.53 14.10 21.60
C ILE A 219 -9.79 13.39 22.12
N GLU A 220 -10.55 14.07 23.00
CA GLU A 220 -11.68 13.48 23.73
C GLU A 220 -12.75 12.91 22.79
N ASN A 221 -13.18 13.68 21.77
CA ASN A 221 -14.26 13.34 20.85
C ASN A 221 -13.73 13.09 19.44
N ASN A 222 -12.95 12.00 19.25
CA ASN A 222 -12.48 11.62 17.92
C ASN A 222 -13.63 11.04 17.06
N VAL A 223 -13.36 10.85 15.75
CA VAL A 223 -14.38 10.43 14.78
C VAL A 223 -15.05 9.07 15.07
N PHE A 224 -14.43 8.21 15.87
CA PHE A 224 -14.98 6.92 16.26
C PHE A 224 -15.89 7.02 17.50
N LYS A 225 -15.78 8.11 18.28
CA LYS A 225 -16.56 8.37 19.49
C LYS A 225 -17.68 9.38 19.26
N GLU A 226 -17.47 10.36 18.39
CA GLU A 226 -18.46 11.38 18.09
C GLU A 226 -19.42 10.91 17.00
N SER A 227 -20.71 10.80 17.36
CA SER A 227 -21.76 10.38 16.43
C SER A 227 -21.81 11.28 15.20
N SER A 228 -22.04 10.70 14.02
CA SER A 228 -22.20 11.38 12.72
C SER A 228 -20.96 12.06 12.16
N ARG A 229 -19.78 11.95 12.79
CA ARG A 229 -18.53 12.52 12.24
C ARG A 229 -18.07 11.81 10.97
N ILE A 230 -18.14 10.49 10.98
CA ILE A 230 -17.97 9.63 9.78
C ILE A 230 -19.20 8.74 9.68
N ASN A 231 -19.82 8.68 8.51
CA ASN A 231 -21.03 7.90 8.28
C ASN A 231 -21.22 7.58 6.80
N SER A 232 -22.00 6.52 6.53
CA SER A 232 -22.48 6.15 5.20
C SER A 232 -23.76 5.35 5.34
N THR A 233 -24.73 5.57 4.43
CA THR A 233 -25.99 4.82 4.41
C THR A 233 -25.78 3.32 4.22
N PHE A 234 -24.82 2.90 3.41
CA PHE A 234 -24.50 1.50 3.10
C PHE A 234 -23.16 1.03 3.70
N GLY A 235 -22.53 1.83 4.57
CA GLY A 235 -21.28 1.44 5.23
C GLY A 235 -21.50 0.20 6.08
N GLY A 236 -20.69 -0.84 5.85
CA GLY A 236 -20.89 -2.13 6.50
C GLY A 236 -22.12 -2.89 5.96
N ASN A 237 -22.39 -2.84 4.67
CA ASN A 237 -23.42 -3.60 4.00
C ASN A 237 -23.43 -5.07 4.48
N LEU A 238 -24.59 -5.56 4.93
CA LEU A 238 -24.72 -6.86 5.59
C LEU A 238 -24.21 -8.02 4.71
N VAL A 239 -24.48 -8.00 3.41
CA VAL A 239 -24.03 -9.05 2.48
C VAL A 239 -22.49 -9.07 2.40
N ASP A 240 -21.87 -7.92 2.30
CA ASP A 240 -20.41 -7.81 2.22
C ASP A 240 -19.74 -8.13 3.56
N MET A 241 -20.36 -7.79 4.69
CA MET A 241 -19.89 -8.18 6.02
C MET A 241 -19.90 -9.70 6.19
N VAL A 242 -21.00 -10.37 5.83
CA VAL A 242 -21.09 -11.85 5.83
C VAL A 242 -20.06 -12.48 4.90
N ARG A 243 -19.94 -11.96 3.67
CA ARG A 243 -18.96 -12.42 2.70
C ARG A 243 -17.52 -12.30 3.22
N PHE A 244 -17.19 -11.17 3.81
CA PHE A 244 -15.86 -10.94 4.37
C PHE A 244 -15.57 -11.88 5.54
N THR A 245 -16.55 -12.12 6.42
CA THR A 245 -16.42 -13.10 7.51
C THR A 245 -16.07 -14.48 6.96
N ILE A 246 -16.80 -14.96 5.94
CA ILE A 246 -16.54 -16.25 5.29
C ILE A 246 -15.13 -16.26 4.64
N TYR A 247 -14.71 -15.18 4.00
CA TYR A 247 -13.36 -15.09 3.43
C TYR A 247 -12.27 -15.23 4.50
N LEU A 248 -12.43 -14.58 5.65
CA LEU A 248 -11.47 -14.70 6.75
C LEU A 248 -11.41 -16.12 7.30
N GLU A 249 -12.56 -16.78 7.50
CA GLU A 249 -12.64 -18.19 7.92
C GLU A 249 -11.93 -19.12 6.92
N VAL A 250 -12.13 -18.92 5.62
CA VAL A 250 -11.46 -19.70 4.57
C VAL A 250 -9.96 -19.46 4.58
N ILE A 251 -9.51 -18.19 4.72
CA ILE A 251 -8.09 -17.84 4.80
C ILE A 251 -7.42 -18.58 5.96
N GLU A 252 -8.07 -18.60 7.12
CA GLU A 252 -7.55 -19.26 8.33
C GLU A 252 -7.59 -20.79 8.18
N LYS A 253 -8.76 -21.38 7.85
CA LYS A 253 -8.98 -22.81 7.71
C LYS A 253 -8.05 -23.45 6.69
N GLU A 254 -7.85 -22.80 5.54
CA GLU A 254 -7.00 -23.29 4.48
C GLU A 254 -5.54 -22.86 4.59
N LYS A 255 -5.16 -22.11 5.64
CA LYS A 255 -3.81 -21.58 5.86
C LYS A 255 -3.27 -20.79 4.65
N LEU A 256 -4.13 -19.94 4.07
CA LEU A 256 -3.81 -19.27 2.81
C LEU A 256 -2.65 -18.27 2.94
N LEU A 257 -2.38 -17.74 4.14
CA LEU A 257 -1.21 -16.87 4.38
C LEU A 257 0.10 -17.64 4.19
N ASP A 258 0.18 -18.86 4.72
CA ASP A 258 1.36 -19.71 4.58
C ASP A 258 1.52 -20.17 3.12
N LYS A 259 0.43 -20.55 2.46
CA LYS A 259 0.43 -20.90 1.02
C LYS A 259 0.92 -19.71 0.17
N ALA A 260 0.41 -18.51 0.41
CA ALA A 260 0.84 -17.30 -0.29
C ALA A 260 2.32 -16.99 -0.07
N TYR A 261 2.83 -17.20 1.15
CA TYR A 261 4.26 -17.05 1.45
C TYR A 261 5.14 -18.06 0.70
N ILE A 262 4.77 -19.36 0.75
CA ILE A 262 5.54 -20.45 0.14
C ILE A 262 5.50 -20.34 -1.39
N ASN A 263 4.30 -20.23 -1.97
CA ASN A 263 4.12 -20.14 -3.43
C ASN A 263 4.65 -18.81 -3.99
N GLY A 264 4.62 -17.75 -3.18
CA GLY A 264 5.23 -16.47 -3.56
C GLY A 264 6.76 -16.53 -3.64
N LYS A 265 7.43 -17.24 -2.73
CA LYS A 265 8.87 -17.52 -2.85
C LYS A 265 9.19 -18.33 -4.10
N TYR A 266 8.36 -19.32 -4.40
CA TYR A 266 8.51 -20.12 -5.59
C TYR A 266 8.34 -19.27 -6.85
N LEU A 267 7.27 -18.46 -6.93
CA LEU A 267 7.06 -17.52 -8.04
C LEU A 267 8.26 -16.58 -8.22
N LEU A 268 8.74 -15.97 -7.14
CA LEU A 268 9.88 -15.05 -7.21
C LEU A 268 11.14 -15.74 -7.76
N SER A 269 11.43 -16.97 -7.31
CA SER A 269 12.59 -17.72 -7.82
C SER A 269 12.51 -18.00 -9.32
N LEU A 270 11.30 -18.21 -9.87
CA LEU A 270 11.08 -18.37 -11.29
C LEU A 270 11.23 -17.05 -12.06
N LEU A 271 10.81 -15.92 -11.47
CA LEU A 271 11.05 -14.60 -12.07
C LEU A 271 12.53 -14.24 -12.10
N GLU A 272 13.28 -14.53 -11.04
CA GLU A 272 14.75 -14.38 -11.02
C GLU A 272 15.44 -15.25 -12.07
N LYS A 273 14.90 -16.46 -12.34
CA LYS A 273 15.37 -17.32 -13.45
C LYS A 273 15.05 -16.69 -14.82
N LEU A 274 13.83 -16.16 -15.02
CA LEU A 274 13.49 -15.43 -16.25
C LEU A 274 14.40 -14.22 -16.45
N GLU A 275 14.71 -13.46 -15.40
CA GLU A 275 15.64 -12.33 -15.45
C GLU A 275 17.04 -12.77 -15.91
N SER A 276 17.51 -13.92 -15.43
CA SER A 276 18.80 -14.50 -15.86
C SER A 276 18.78 -15.00 -17.31
N GLU A 277 17.65 -15.54 -17.78
CA GLU A 277 17.48 -16.06 -19.15
C GLU A 277 17.30 -14.93 -20.18
N PHE A 278 16.60 -13.85 -19.80
CA PHE A 278 16.24 -12.71 -20.67
C PHE A 278 16.87 -11.41 -20.19
N ILE A 279 18.18 -11.41 -19.95
CA ILE A 279 18.93 -10.33 -19.29
C ILE A 279 18.78 -8.95 -19.95
N GLU A 280 18.54 -8.87 -21.26
CA GLU A 280 18.33 -7.62 -22.00
C GLU A 280 16.88 -7.10 -21.90
N LEU A 281 15.95 -7.94 -21.47
CA LEU A 281 14.53 -7.63 -21.44
C LEU A 281 13.96 -7.56 -20.00
N VAL A 282 14.35 -8.48 -19.14
CA VAL A 282 13.78 -8.63 -17.78
C VAL A 282 14.78 -8.15 -16.74
N SER A 283 14.33 -7.32 -15.82
CA SER A 283 15.16 -6.78 -14.74
C SER A 283 14.35 -6.54 -13.48
N ASN A 284 15.04 -6.31 -12.37
CA ASN A 284 14.44 -5.86 -11.12
C ASN A 284 13.31 -6.79 -10.60
N SER A 285 13.50 -8.10 -10.72
CA SER A 285 12.58 -9.10 -10.18
C SER A 285 12.47 -8.97 -8.66
N ARG A 286 11.25 -8.81 -8.18
CA ARG A 286 10.96 -8.51 -6.77
C ARG A 286 9.65 -9.09 -6.31
N GLY A 287 9.53 -9.31 -4.98
CA GLY A 287 8.27 -9.78 -4.43
C GLY A 287 8.26 -10.03 -2.93
N LYS A 288 7.07 -10.11 -2.39
CA LYS A 288 6.77 -10.58 -1.01
C LYS A 288 5.46 -11.37 -1.05
N GLY A 289 5.52 -12.65 -0.66
CA GLY A 289 4.42 -13.57 -0.92
C GLY A 289 4.11 -13.61 -2.41
N LEU A 290 2.84 -13.66 -2.76
CA LEU A 290 2.36 -13.64 -4.15
C LEU A 290 2.35 -12.25 -4.80
N TRP A 291 2.72 -11.21 -4.06
CA TRP A 291 2.93 -9.87 -4.59
C TRP A 291 4.29 -9.80 -5.25
N CYS A 292 4.36 -10.08 -6.55
CA CYS A 292 5.59 -10.11 -7.32
C CYS A 292 5.51 -9.23 -8.57
N ALA A 293 6.67 -8.81 -9.06
CA ALA A 293 6.80 -8.01 -10.27
C ALA A 293 8.21 -8.16 -10.87
N PHE A 294 8.33 -7.82 -12.15
CA PHE A 294 9.60 -7.55 -12.82
C PHE A 294 9.44 -6.36 -13.77
N ASP A 295 10.54 -5.77 -14.19
CA ASP A 295 10.55 -4.61 -15.09
C ASP A 295 11.00 -5.01 -16.50
N LEU A 296 10.45 -4.31 -17.51
CA LEU A 296 10.87 -4.30 -18.90
C LEU A 296 11.66 -3.00 -19.17
N PRO A 297 12.40 -2.89 -20.29
CA PRO A 297 13.18 -1.69 -20.60
C PRO A 297 12.34 -0.41 -20.68
N ASN A 298 11.10 -0.50 -21.13
CA ASN A 298 10.19 0.65 -21.28
C ASN A 298 8.72 0.20 -21.37
N SER A 299 7.81 1.18 -21.33
CA SER A 299 6.37 0.92 -21.38
C SER A 299 5.88 0.27 -22.67
N LYS A 300 6.48 0.58 -23.81
CA LYS A 300 6.08 0.00 -25.10
C LYS A 300 6.39 -1.50 -25.14
N THR A 301 7.57 -1.90 -24.69
CA THR A 301 7.98 -3.30 -24.57
C THR A 301 7.07 -4.04 -23.57
N ARG A 302 6.75 -3.42 -22.43
CA ARG A 302 5.81 -3.96 -21.45
C ARG A 302 4.43 -4.20 -22.07
N ASP A 303 3.86 -3.20 -22.72
CA ASP A 303 2.52 -3.30 -23.32
C ASP A 303 2.47 -4.32 -24.45
N HIS A 304 3.56 -4.42 -25.23
CA HIS A 304 3.71 -5.47 -26.25
C HIS A 304 3.74 -6.87 -25.62
N LEU A 305 4.53 -7.05 -24.54
CA LEU A 305 4.58 -8.32 -23.81
C LEU A 305 3.21 -8.71 -23.24
N ILE A 306 2.45 -7.77 -22.65
CA ILE A 306 1.10 -8.02 -22.13
C ILE A 306 0.19 -8.56 -23.25
N ASN A 307 0.23 -7.95 -24.43
CA ASN A 307 -0.57 -8.40 -25.59
C ASN A 307 -0.16 -9.80 -26.07
N LEU A 308 1.13 -10.13 -26.05
CA LEU A 308 1.64 -11.46 -26.41
C LEU A 308 1.19 -12.50 -25.38
N ILE A 309 1.31 -12.22 -24.08
CA ILE A 309 0.84 -13.09 -23.00
C ILE A 309 -0.67 -13.37 -23.12
N GLN A 310 -1.46 -12.33 -23.44
CA GLN A 310 -2.89 -12.48 -23.63
C GLN A 310 -3.22 -13.41 -24.81
N LYS A 311 -2.47 -13.31 -25.92
CA LYS A 311 -2.62 -14.22 -27.07
C LYS A 311 -2.24 -15.66 -26.73
N GLU A 312 -1.33 -15.87 -25.78
CA GLU A 312 -0.95 -17.20 -25.27
C GLU A 312 -1.94 -17.75 -24.22
N GLY A 313 -3.01 -16.99 -23.88
CA GLY A 313 -4.10 -17.46 -23.03
C GLY A 313 -4.00 -17.07 -21.55
N ALA A 314 -3.15 -16.12 -21.16
CA ALA A 314 -3.08 -15.62 -19.80
C ALA A 314 -3.40 -14.11 -19.71
N LEU A 315 -4.01 -13.70 -18.59
CA LEU A 315 -4.26 -12.30 -18.27
C LEU A 315 -3.25 -11.81 -17.25
N ILE A 316 -2.52 -10.77 -17.60
CA ILE A 316 -1.57 -10.10 -16.72
C ILE A 316 -1.70 -8.58 -16.87
N LEU A 317 -1.29 -7.83 -15.85
CA LEU A 317 -1.40 -6.38 -15.83
C LEU A 317 -0.02 -5.72 -15.69
N GLY A 318 0.13 -4.55 -16.30
CA GLY A 318 1.23 -3.65 -16.02
C GLY A 318 1.02 -2.84 -14.74
N SER A 319 2.11 -2.30 -14.20
CA SER A 319 2.12 -1.26 -13.18
C SER A 319 3.27 -0.28 -13.40
N GLY A 320 3.14 0.93 -12.83
CA GLY A 320 4.16 1.95 -13.00
C GLY A 320 4.46 2.26 -14.47
N HIS A 321 5.72 2.59 -14.71
CA HIS A 321 6.18 2.95 -16.06
C HIS A 321 6.41 1.73 -16.96
N ASN A 322 6.97 0.63 -16.41
CA ASN A 322 7.46 -0.49 -17.21
C ASN A 322 7.37 -1.86 -16.53
N SER A 323 6.65 -1.98 -15.40
CA SER A 323 6.58 -3.24 -14.65
C SER A 323 5.43 -4.14 -15.13
N ILE A 324 5.67 -5.45 -15.08
CA ILE A 324 4.64 -6.50 -15.09
C ILE A 324 4.40 -6.91 -13.66
N ARG A 325 3.12 -6.96 -13.23
CA ARG A 325 2.74 -7.30 -11.85
C ARG A 325 1.93 -8.58 -11.75
N PHE A 326 2.19 -9.34 -10.70
CA PHE A 326 1.49 -10.57 -10.37
C PHE A 326 0.53 -10.36 -9.21
N ARG A 327 -0.74 -10.73 -9.39
CA ARG A 327 -1.80 -10.65 -8.36
C ARG A 327 -2.69 -11.89 -8.44
N PRO A 328 -2.12 -13.09 -8.32
CA PRO A 328 -2.93 -14.30 -8.37
C PRO A 328 -3.81 -14.41 -7.12
N HIS A 329 -4.76 -15.33 -7.15
CA HIS A 329 -5.54 -15.69 -5.98
C HIS A 329 -4.68 -16.39 -4.92
N LEU A 330 -5.06 -16.30 -3.63
CA LEU A 330 -4.23 -16.75 -2.51
C LEU A 330 -3.95 -18.27 -2.50
N ASN A 331 -4.83 -19.07 -3.09
CA ASN A 331 -4.71 -20.52 -3.17
C ASN A 331 -4.13 -21.04 -4.49
N ILE A 332 -3.46 -20.17 -5.28
CA ILE A 332 -2.76 -20.58 -6.51
C ILE A 332 -1.81 -21.76 -6.23
N SER A 333 -1.83 -22.75 -7.08
CA SER A 333 -0.93 -23.92 -7.01
C SER A 333 0.40 -23.66 -7.73
N LYS A 334 1.41 -24.47 -7.41
CA LYS A 334 2.69 -24.42 -8.14
C LYS A 334 2.52 -24.72 -9.62
N ASN A 335 1.66 -25.68 -9.97
CA ASN A 335 1.40 -26.02 -11.37
C ASN A 335 0.81 -24.84 -12.15
N GLU A 336 -0.10 -24.07 -11.56
CA GLU A 336 -0.65 -22.86 -12.20
C GLU A 336 0.43 -21.77 -12.35
N ILE A 337 1.34 -21.67 -11.38
CA ILE A 337 2.50 -20.77 -11.48
C ILE A 337 3.42 -21.21 -12.63
N ASP A 338 3.71 -22.52 -12.75
CA ASP A 338 4.57 -23.05 -13.81
C ASP A 338 3.98 -22.77 -15.19
N ILE A 339 2.68 -23.00 -15.37
CA ILE A 339 1.94 -22.70 -16.61
C ILE A 339 2.05 -21.19 -16.94
N ALA A 340 1.84 -20.33 -15.96
CA ALA A 340 1.93 -18.88 -16.16
C ALA A 340 3.35 -18.45 -16.60
N ILE A 341 4.38 -18.99 -15.96
CA ILE A 341 5.78 -18.70 -16.30
C ILE A 341 6.15 -19.24 -17.70
N GLU A 342 5.65 -20.44 -18.06
CA GLU A 342 5.85 -20.99 -19.41
C GLU A 342 5.24 -20.08 -20.49
N ILE A 343 4.02 -19.58 -20.27
CA ILE A 343 3.35 -18.62 -21.16
C ILE A 343 4.17 -17.35 -21.28
N ILE A 344 4.67 -16.80 -20.17
CA ILE A 344 5.48 -15.58 -20.16
C ILE A 344 6.81 -15.81 -20.91
N SER A 345 7.48 -16.93 -20.67
CA SER A 345 8.73 -17.28 -21.38
C SER A 345 8.51 -17.41 -22.89
N LYS A 346 7.41 -18.06 -23.32
CA LYS A 346 7.03 -18.13 -24.75
C LYS A 346 6.78 -16.74 -25.35
N ALA A 347 6.15 -15.85 -24.61
CA ALA A 347 5.86 -14.49 -25.04
C ALA A 347 7.16 -13.65 -25.13
N LEU A 348 8.06 -13.76 -24.14
CA LEU A 348 9.37 -13.08 -24.14
C LEU A 348 10.23 -13.48 -25.34
N LYS A 349 10.21 -14.74 -25.79
CA LYS A 349 10.92 -15.21 -26.98
C LYS A 349 10.39 -14.61 -28.29
N LYS A 350 9.23 -13.96 -28.27
CA LYS A 350 8.60 -13.29 -29.44
C LYS A 350 8.80 -11.78 -29.45
N LEU A 351 9.43 -11.22 -28.40
CA LEU A 351 9.82 -9.80 -28.34
C LEU A 351 11.12 -9.55 -29.13
#